data_51a664dc67351c83b71aa96ecbde3163
#
_entry.id   51a664dc67351c83b71aa96ecbde3163
#
_cell.length_a   1.000
_cell.length_b   1.000
_cell.length_c   1.000
_cell.angle_alpha   90.00
_cell.angle_beta   90.00
_cell.angle_gamma   90.00
#
_symmetry.space_group_name_H-M   'P 1'
#
loop_
_entity.id
_entity.type
_entity.pdbx_description
1 polymer ?
#
loop_
_entity_poly.entity_id
_entity_poly.type
_entity_poly.pdbx_seq_one_letter_code
_entity_poly.pdbx_strand_id
1 'polypeptide(L)'
;MMENTRKKDDDNLVDLLIKTGMKKNVAKTLVFLKNVGETTSVEIEKSTSLRQPEVSSAMQELRNRGWVEKRNIKKKGKGRPVHAYRLSVPFSSIIDSIEEDEIKHVQSILNNIKLLRESALD
;
A
#
# COMPACT_ATOMS: atom_id res chain seq x y z
N MET A 1 -11.46 -16.61 17.89
CA MET A 1 -11.50 -15.31 18.54
C MET A 1 -10.33 -14.40 18.21
N MET A 2 -9.11 -14.89 18.26
CA MET A 2 -7.94 -14.10 17.81
C MET A 2 -8.03 -13.70 16.35
N GLU A 3 -8.57 -14.57 15.48
CA GLU A 3 -8.74 -14.31 14.06
C GLU A 3 -9.73 -13.19 13.79
N ASN A 4 -10.84 -13.11 14.52
CA ASN A 4 -11.84 -12.07 14.34
C ASN A 4 -11.33 -10.69 14.77
N THR A 5 -10.54 -10.64 15.85
CA THR A 5 -9.91 -9.41 16.32
C THR A 5 -8.89 -8.92 15.30
N ARG A 6 -8.07 -9.84 14.77
CA ARG A 6 -7.06 -9.52 13.76
C ARG A 6 -7.68 -8.99 12.47
N LYS A 7 -8.76 -9.63 12.00
CA LYS A 7 -9.47 -9.20 10.80
C LYS A 7 -10.07 -7.81 11.00
N LYS A 8 -10.64 -7.54 12.17
CA LYS A 8 -11.19 -6.24 12.51
C LYS A 8 -10.11 -5.17 12.54
N ASP A 9 -8.96 -5.49 13.13
CA ASP A 9 -7.82 -4.57 13.17
C ASP A 9 -7.29 -4.29 11.77
N ASP A 10 -7.22 -5.31 10.92
CA ASP A 10 -6.78 -5.17 9.52
C ASP A 10 -7.75 -4.30 8.72
N ASP A 11 -9.06 -4.50 8.91
CA ASP A 11 -10.08 -3.68 8.24
C ASP A 11 -9.99 -2.22 8.69
N ASN A 12 -9.71 -1.99 9.97
CA ASN A 12 -9.50 -0.64 10.49
C ASN A 12 -8.25 0.01 9.89
N LEU A 13 -7.17 -0.76 9.74
CA LEU A 13 -5.94 -0.26 9.11
C LEU A 13 -6.18 0.11 7.65
N VAL A 14 -6.89 -0.74 6.93
CA VAL A 14 -7.25 -0.46 5.52
C VAL A 14 -8.05 0.84 5.44
N ASP A 15 -9.06 1.00 6.30
CA ASP A 15 -9.89 2.20 6.31
C ASP A 15 -9.08 3.46 6.61
N LEU A 16 -8.17 3.39 7.57
CA LEU A 16 -7.30 4.52 7.91
C LEU A 16 -6.37 4.88 6.75
N LEU A 17 -5.80 3.87 6.09
CA LEU A 17 -4.95 4.11 4.92
C LEU A 17 -5.73 4.76 3.79
N ILE A 18 -6.96 4.32 3.54
CA ILE A 18 -7.83 4.94 2.53
C ILE A 18 -8.09 6.40 2.87
N LYS A 19 -8.29 6.72 4.15
CA LYS A 19 -8.51 8.10 4.60
C LYS A 19 -7.31 9.01 4.38
N THR A 20 -6.10 8.44 4.28
CA THR A 20 -4.91 9.22 3.91
C THR A 20 -4.79 9.47 2.41
N GLY A 21 -5.74 8.98 1.62
CA GLY A 21 -5.73 9.14 0.17
C GLY A 21 -5.25 7.92 -0.60
N MET A 22 -4.91 6.85 0.10
CA MET A 22 -4.46 5.61 -0.55
C MET A 22 -5.63 4.91 -1.23
N LYS A 23 -5.37 4.33 -2.41
CA LYS A 23 -6.38 3.54 -3.12
C LYS A 23 -6.69 2.26 -2.33
N LYS A 24 -7.95 1.87 -2.34
CA LYS A 24 -8.44 0.71 -1.59
C LYS A 24 -7.64 -0.57 -1.87
N ASN A 25 -7.39 -0.86 -3.14
CA ASN A 25 -6.67 -2.08 -3.52
C ASN A 25 -5.21 -2.05 -3.03
N VAL A 26 -4.58 -0.90 -3.06
CA VAL A 26 -3.22 -0.70 -2.55
C VAL A 26 -3.20 -0.88 -1.03
N ALA A 27 -4.17 -0.29 -0.34
CA ALA A 27 -4.28 -0.41 1.13
C ALA A 27 -4.49 -1.86 1.56
N LYS A 28 -5.38 -2.60 0.90
CA LYS A 28 -5.62 -4.02 1.18
C LYS A 28 -4.36 -4.85 0.99
N THR A 29 -3.66 -4.63 -0.11
CA THR A 29 -2.42 -5.36 -0.42
C THR A 29 -1.34 -5.05 0.60
N LEU A 30 -1.18 -3.78 0.95
CA LEU A 30 -0.18 -3.35 1.93
C LEU A 30 -0.41 -3.98 3.30
N VAL A 31 -1.65 -3.98 3.79
CA VAL A 31 -2.00 -4.58 5.08
C VAL A 31 -1.75 -6.08 5.08
N PHE A 32 -2.07 -6.76 3.98
CA PHE A 32 -1.77 -8.18 3.83
C PHE A 32 -0.26 -8.43 3.93
N LEU A 33 0.54 -7.64 3.21
CA LEU A 33 2.01 -7.77 3.23
C LEU A 33 2.59 -7.51 4.62
N LYS A 34 1.98 -6.62 5.39
CA LYS A 34 2.39 -6.36 6.77
C LYS A 34 2.27 -7.61 7.64
N ASN A 35 1.23 -8.41 7.42
CA ASN A 35 0.92 -9.57 8.25
C ASN A 35 1.66 -10.84 7.84
N VAL A 36 2.19 -10.88 6.63
CA VAL A 36 2.93 -12.03 6.13
C VAL A 36 4.37 -11.60 5.83
N GLY A 37 5.27 -12.54 5.78
CA GLY A 37 6.63 -12.23 5.37
C GLY A 37 6.66 -12.14 3.85
N GLU A 38 7.20 -13.17 3.22
CA GLU A 38 7.22 -13.25 1.76
C GLU A 38 5.98 -13.96 1.26
N THR A 39 5.40 -13.47 0.18
CA THR A 39 4.17 -14.03 -0.39
C THR A 39 4.23 -13.96 -1.92
N THR A 40 3.29 -14.65 -2.58
CA THR A 40 3.18 -14.66 -4.04
C THR A 40 1.94 -13.89 -4.48
N SER A 41 1.88 -13.50 -5.76
CA SER A 41 0.69 -12.82 -6.30
C SER A 41 -0.58 -13.66 -6.17
N VAL A 42 -0.47 -14.99 -6.30
CA VAL A 42 -1.61 -15.90 -6.13
C VAL A 42 -2.16 -15.85 -4.71
N GLU A 43 -1.27 -15.86 -3.72
CA GLU A 43 -1.67 -15.76 -2.30
C GLU A 43 -2.31 -14.41 -2.00
N ILE A 44 -1.78 -13.34 -2.58
CA ILE A 44 -2.35 -12.00 -2.43
C ILE A 44 -3.77 -11.97 -3.00
N GLU A 45 -3.98 -12.51 -4.20
CA GLU A 45 -5.31 -12.58 -4.82
C GLU A 45 -6.30 -13.33 -3.92
N LYS A 46 -5.90 -14.47 -3.41
CA LYS A 46 -6.77 -15.30 -2.55
C LYS A 46 -7.13 -14.59 -1.24
N SER A 47 -6.16 -13.93 -0.63
CA SER A 47 -6.33 -13.32 0.69
C SER A 47 -7.04 -11.97 0.63
N THR A 48 -6.88 -11.22 -0.45
CA THR A 48 -7.47 -9.89 -0.60
C THR A 48 -8.74 -9.88 -1.43
N SER A 49 -9.07 -10.99 -2.09
CA SER A 49 -10.16 -11.11 -3.05
C SER A 49 -10.02 -10.16 -4.24
N LEU A 50 -8.80 -9.72 -4.51
CA LEU A 50 -8.51 -8.89 -5.67
C LEU A 50 -8.21 -9.76 -6.88
N ARG A 51 -8.48 -9.23 -8.07
CA ARG A 51 -8.17 -9.89 -9.33
C ARG A 51 -6.69 -9.67 -9.68
N GLN A 52 -6.15 -10.53 -10.51
CA GLN A 52 -4.75 -10.46 -10.92
C GLN A 52 -4.33 -9.06 -11.44
N PRO A 53 -5.09 -8.38 -12.32
CA PRO A 53 -4.71 -7.04 -12.75
C PRO A 53 -4.70 -6.01 -11.61
N GLU A 54 -5.62 -6.15 -10.64
CA GLU A 54 -5.68 -5.27 -9.48
C GLU A 54 -4.48 -5.46 -8.56
N VAL A 55 -4.07 -6.72 -8.35
CA VAL A 55 -2.86 -7.04 -7.57
C VAL A 55 -1.64 -6.48 -8.28
N SER A 56 -1.55 -6.68 -9.60
CA SER A 56 -0.43 -6.19 -10.39
C SER A 56 -0.27 -4.67 -10.28
N SER A 57 -1.38 -3.93 -10.42
CA SER A 57 -1.38 -2.47 -10.27
C SER A 57 -0.98 -2.02 -8.88
N ALA A 58 -1.52 -2.68 -7.85
CA ALA A 58 -1.20 -2.36 -6.46
C ALA A 58 0.29 -2.60 -6.18
N MET A 59 0.82 -3.73 -6.63
CA MET A 59 2.23 -4.04 -6.44
C MET A 59 3.14 -3.06 -7.16
N GLN A 60 2.74 -2.64 -8.36
CA GLN A 60 3.50 -1.64 -9.12
C GLN A 60 3.59 -0.33 -8.32
N GLU A 61 2.48 0.13 -7.78
CA GLU A 61 2.46 1.36 -6.98
C GLU A 61 3.32 1.24 -5.72
N LEU A 62 3.18 0.13 -4.99
CA LEU A 62 3.96 -0.11 -3.77
C LEU A 62 5.45 -0.21 -4.05
N ARG A 63 5.83 -0.84 -5.16
CA ARG A 63 7.22 -0.93 -5.59
C ARG A 63 7.77 0.44 -6.00
N ASN A 64 6.97 1.24 -6.69
CA ASN A 64 7.36 2.60 -7.09
C ASN A 64 7.63 3.49 -5.87
N ARG A 65 6.93 3.24 -4.78
CA ARG A 65 7.16 3.97 -3.51
C ARG A 65 8.36 3.44 -2.73
N GLY A 66 8.94 2.31 -3.16
CA GLY A 66 10.08 1.72 -2.49
C GLY A 66 9.71 0.94 -1.22
N TRP A 67 8.44 0.61 -1.04
CA TRP A 67 7.96 -0.08 0.16
C TRP A 67 7.93 -1.59 0.03
N VAL A 68 7.96 -2.09 -1.20
CA VAL A 68 7.85 -3.51 -1.51
C VAL A 68 8.93 -3.89 -2.50
N GLU A 69 9.53 -5.04 -2.27
CA GLU A 69 10.48 -5.61 -3.21
C GLU A 69 9.95 -6.93 -3.77
N LYS A 70 10.39 -7.21 -4.98
CA LYS A 70 10.00 -8.39 -5.74
C LYS A 70 11.24 -9.23 -6.01
N ARG A 71 11.12 -10.54 -5.87
CA ARG A 71 12.17 -11.44 -6.31
C ARG A 71 11.57 -12.63 -7.05
N ASN A 72 12.38 -13.21 -7.92
CA ASN A 72 11.98 -14.42 -8.64
C ASN A 72 12.36 -15.63 -7.81
N ILE A 73 11.41 -16.54 -7.61
CA ILE A 73 11.67 -17.83 -6.97
C ILE A 73 11.70 -18.88 -8.07
N LYS A 74 12.81 -19.60 -8.15
CA LYS A 74 12.90 -20.74 -9.06
C LYS A 74 12.21 -21.92 -8.40
N LYS A 75 11.12 -22.39 -8.99
CA LYS A 75 10.53 -23.66 -8.59
C LYS A 75 11.42 -24.78 -9.04
N LYS A 76 11.57 -25.81 -8.20
CA LYS A 76 12.15 -27.07 -8.62
C LYS A 76 11.26 -27.65 -9.72
N GLY A 77 11.81 -27.79 -10.93
CA GLY A 77 11.08 -28.37 -12.04
C GLY A 77 10.77 -27.39 -13.15
N LYS A 78 10.02 -27.84 -14.12
CA LYS A 78 9.64 -27.07 -15.31
C LYS A 78 8.57 -26.05 -14.94
N GLY A 79 8.80 -24.77 -15.25
CA GLY A 79 7.78 -23.76 -15.08
C GLY A 79 8.33 -22.35 -15.10
N ARG A 80 7.42 -21.41 -15.20
CA ARG A 80 7.75 -19.98 -15.16
C ARG A 80 8.22 -19.60 -13.75
N PRO A 81 9.17 -18.67 -13.64
CA PRO A 81 9.57 -18.15 -12.33
C PRO A 81 8.34 -17.60 -11.60
N VAL A 82 8.20 -17.94 -10.35
CA VAL A 82 7.15 -17.37 -9.50
C VAL A 82 7.71 -16.11 -8.86
N HIS A 83 6.95 -15.04 -8.92
CA HIS A 83 7.32 -13.79 -8.27
C HIS A 83 6.89 -13.81 -6.82
N ALA A 84 7.81 -13.46 -5.94
CA ALA A 84 7.54 -13.30 -4.52
C ALA A 84 7.71 -11.84 -4.13
N TYR A 85 6.91 -11.40 -3.20
CA TYR A 85 6.87 -10.01 -2.74
C TYR A 85 6.98 -9.95 -1.23
N ARG A 86 7.62 -8.92 -0.73
CA ARG A 86 7.71 -8.64 0.70
C ARG A 86 7.92 -7.15 0.93
N LEU A 87 7.62 -6.69 2.15
CA LEU A 87 7.96 -5.31 2.52
C LEU A 87 9.48 -5.16 2.52
N SER A 88 9.96 -4.09 1.90
CA SER A 88 11.40 -3.76 1.85
C SER A 88 11.82 -2.87 3.01
N VAL A 89 10.85 -2.31 3.75
CA VAL A 89 11.09 -1.43 4.89
C VAL A 89 10.11 -1.78 6.00
N PRO A 90 10.40 -1.43 7.26
CA PRO A 90 9.44 -1.63 8.35
C PRO A 90 8.15 -0.85 8.10
N PHE A 91 7.03 -1.38 8.55
CA PHE A 91 5.73 -0.72 8.38
C PHE A 91 5.71 0.68 9.02
N SER A 92 6.42 0.85 10.14
CA SER A 92 6.56 2.15 10.79
C SER A 92 7.17 3.21 9.87
N SER A 93 8.14 2.80 9.05
CA SER A 93 8.76 3.70 8.06
C SER A 93 7.79 4.10 6.96
N ILE A 94 6.88 3.19 6.59
CA ILE A 94 5.83 3.47 5.61
C ILE A 94 4.86 4.50 6.18
N ILE A 95 4.47 4.36 7.44
CA ILE A 95 3.61 5.32 8.13
C ILE A 95 4.27 6.69 8.18
N ASP A 96 5.56 6.75 8.51
CA ASP A 96 6.31 8.00 8.54
C ASP A 96 6.32 8.69 7.17
N SER A 97 6.49 7.91 6.09
CA SER A 97 6.45 8.43 4.72
C SER A 97 5.08 8.99 4.36
N ILE A 98 4.02 8.29 4.76
CA ILE A 98 2.64 8.74 4.53
C ILE A 98 2.40 10.07 5.26
N GLU A 99 2.80 10.16 6.52
CA GLU A 99 2.66 11.38 7.31
C GLU A 99 3.39 12.55 6.65
N GLU A 100 4.63 12.34 6.25
CA GLU A 100 5.43 13.37 5.59
C GLU A 100 4.78 13.87 4.30
N ASP A 101 4.29 12.94 3.48
CA ASP A 101 3.62 13.28 2.22
C ASP A 101 2.32 14.04 2.46
N GLU A 102 1.54 13.64 3.47
CA GLU A 102 0.28 14.31 3.80
C GLU A 102 0.53 15.70 4.37
N ILE A 103 1.55 15.89 5.19
CA ILE A 103 1.93 17.22 5.69
C ILE A 103 2.25 18.15 4.51
N LYS A 104 3.06 17.69 3.56
CA LYS A 104 3.40 18.47 2.37
C LYS A 104 2.17 18.81 1.55
N HIS A 105 1.24 17.86 1.42
CA HIS A 105 0.00 18.06 0.67
C HIS A 105 -0.87 19.12 1.33
N VAL A 106 -1.05 19.06 2.64
CA VAL A 106 -1.83 20.06 3.40
C VAL A 106 -1.19 21.44 3.27
N GLN A 107 0.12 21.54 3.41
CA GLN A 107 0.85 22.79 3.26
C GLN A 107 0.67 23.40 1.87
N SER A 108 0.70 22.55 0.84
CA SER A 108 0.48 22.98 -0.54
C SER A 108 -0.93 23.55 -0.74
N ILE A 109 -1.94 22.88 -0.17
CA ILE A 109 -3.32 23.36 -0.25
C ILE A 109 -3.46 24.72 0.45
N LEU A 110 -2.89 24.86 1.64
CA LEU A 110 -2.95 26.13 2.39
C LEU A 110 -2.26 27.26 1.63
N ASN A 111 -1.12 26.96 1.02
CA ASN A 111 -0.42 27.95 0.19
C ASN A 111 -1.24 28.37 -1.03
N ASN A 112 -1.91 27.43 -1.68
CA ASN A 112 -2.78 27.70 -2.81
C ASN A 112 -3.96 28.59 -2.41
N ILE A 113 -4.52 28.36 -1.23
CA ILE A 113 -5.60 29.19 -0.68
C ILE A 113 -5.11 30.64 -0.46
N LYS A 114 -3.90 30.78 0.09
CA LYS A 114 -3.27 32.09 0.28
C LYS A 114 -3.11 32.82 -1.06
N LEU A 115 -2.57 32.11 -2.06
CA LEU A 115 -2.40 32.68 -3.40
C LEU A 115 -3.74 33.04 -4.05
N LEU A 116 -4.74 32.19 -3.87
CA LEU A 116 -6.09 32.45 -4.36
C LEU A 116 -6.66 33.72 -3.76
N ARG A 117 -6.51 33.88 -2.46
CA ARG A 117 -6.99 35.08 -1.75
C ARG A 117 -6.29 36.36 -2.25
N GLU A 118 -4.97 36.30 -2.39
CA GLU A 118 -4.19 37.44 -2.88
C GLU A 118 -4.58 37.80 -4.31
N SER A 119 -4.81 36.78 -5.16
CA SER A 119 -5.14 37.00 -6.58
C SER A 119 -6.58 37.46 -6.79
N ALA A 120 -7.51 36.99 -5.96
CA ALA A 120 -8.94 37.27 -6.15
C ALA A 120 -9.40 38.58 -5.49
N LEU A 121 -8.69 39.05 -4.45
CA LEU A 121 -9.09 40.20 -3.67
C LEU A 121 -8.35 41.49 -4.02
N ASP A 122 -7.37 41.39 -4.88
CA ASP A 122 -6.69 42.56 -5.44
C ASP A 122 -7.44 43.04 -6.70
#